data_2a66cd67f8572c2e0ef084d1b4a1903a
#
_entry.id   2a66cd67f8572c2e0ef084d1b4a1903a
#
_cell.length_a   1.000
_cell.length_b   1.000
_cell.length_c   1.000
_cell.angle_alpha   90.00
_cell.angle_beta   90.00
_cell.angle_gamma   90.00
#
_symmetry.space_group_name_H-M   'P 1'
#
loop_
_entity.id
_entity.type
_entity.pdbx_description
1 polymer ?
#
loop_
_entity_poly.entity_id
_entity_poly.type
_entity_poly.pdbx_seq_one_letter_code
_entity_poly.pdbx_strand_id
1 'polypeptide(L)'
;MTILQSRGIRVRLETPVESVAPGTLLLRGGERLAFDEVVWVTGAAAPAWPRVSGLQTDASGFIEVNAQLQSLSHPGIFATGDIASMPHAPRPKSGVYAVRQGEREVLLPAVE
;
A
#
# COMPACT_ATOMS: atom_id res chain seq x y z
N MET A 1 5.66 -21.10 -20.48
CA MET A 1 4.39 -21.27 -19.72
C MET A 1 4.70 -21.00 -18.24
N THR A 2 3.93 -20.12 -17.61
CA THR A 2 4.08 -19.84 -16.16
C THR A 2 3.47 -20.96 -15.33
N ILE A 3 3.87 -21.07 -14.05
CA ILE A 3 3.28 -22.03 -13.10
C ILE A 3 1.75 -21.87 -13.01
N LEU A 4 1.25 -20.65 -13.09
CA LEU A 4 -0.19 -20.38 -13.06
C LEU A 4 -0.90 -20.98 -14.28
N GLN A 5 -0.35 -20.80 -15.47
CA GLN A 5 -0.92 -21.33 -16.71
C GLN A 5 -0.91 -22.86 -16.71
N SER A 6 0.12 -23.50 -16.17
CA SER A 6 0.18 -24.96 -16.05
C SER A 6 -0.89 -25.53 -15.10
N ARG A 7 -1.45 -24.70 -14.23
CA ARG A 7 -2.56 -25.05 -13.31
C ARG A 7 -3.94 -24.64 -13.85
N GLY A 8 -4.04 -24.30 -15.14
CA GLY A 8 -5.30 -23.89 -15.77
C GLY A 8 -5.74 -22.47 -15.43
N ILE A 9 -4.87 -21.66 -14.80
CA ILE A 9 -5.18 -20.26 -14.47
C ILE A 9 -4.86 -19.39 -15.69
N ARG A 10 -5.85 -18.65 -16.15
CA ARG A 10 -5.66 -17.66 -17.22
C ARG A 10 -5.05 -16.39 -16.66
N VAL A 11 -3.88 -16.03 -17.17
CA VAL A 11 -3.18 -14.80 -16.79
C VAL A 11 -3.40 -13.74 -17.86
N ARG A 12 -3.84 -12.55 -17.46
CA ARG A 12 -4.01 -11.39 -18.34
C ARG A 12 -3.06 -10.29 -17.84
N LEU A 13 -2.06 -9.99 -18.64
CA LEU A 13 -1.11 -8.90 -18.37
C LEU A 13 -1.62 -7.60 -18.97
N GLU A 14 -1.12 -6.48 -18.46
CA GLU A 14 -1.44 -5.14 -18.98
C GLU A 14 -2.93 -4.85 -19.09
N THR A 15 -3.72 -5.47 -18.20
CA THR A 15 -5.17 -5.38 -18.20
C THR A 15 -5.66 -4.78 -16.87
N PRO A 16 -5.49 -3.46 -16.66
CA PRO A 16 -5.92 -2.83 -15.42
C PRO A 16 -7.44 -2.90 -15.24
N VAL A 17 -7.86 -3.21 -14.01
CA VAL A 17 -9.27 -3.12 -13.62
C VAL A 17 -9.58 -1.65 -13.33
N GLU A 18 -10.61 -1.13 -13.97
CA GLU A 18 -11.06 0.25 -13.81
C GLU A 18 -12.11 0.40 -12.72
N SER A 19 -13.05 -0.52 -12.66
CA SER A 19 -14.09 -0.54 -11.63
C SER A 19 -14.66 -1.94 -11.43
N VAL A 20 -15.37 -2.09 -10.32
CA VAL A 20 -16.03 -3.34 -9.91
C VAL A 20 -17.50 -3.06 -9.68
N ALA A 21 -18.34 -3.89 -10.26
CA ALA A 21 -19.76 -3.97 -9.96
C ALA A 21 -20.11 -5.40 -9.50
N PRO A 22 -21.27 -5.64 -8.90
CA PRO A 22 -21.66 -7.00 -8.53
C PRO A 22 -21.53 -7.98 -9.70
N GLY A 23 -20.70 -9.00 -9.52
CA GLY A 23 -20.47 -10.04 -10.52
C GLY A 23 -19.70 -9.63 -11.78
N THR A 24 -19.21 -8.39 -11.87
CA THR A 24 -18.55 -7.90 -13.10
C THR A 24 -17.39 -6.94 -12.79
N LEU A 25 -16.25 -7.20 -13.42
CA LEU A 25 -15.14 -6.26 -13.51
C LEU A 25 -15.24 -5.46 -14.81
N LEU A 26 -15.06 -4.15 -14.72
CA LEU A 26 -14.81 -3.32 -15.88
C LEU A 26 -13.30 -3.14 -16.03
N LEU A 27 -12.79 -3.53 -17.18
CA LEU A 27 -11.37 -3.39 -17.52
C LEU A 27 -11.14 -2.09 -18.29
N ARG A 28 -9.95 -1.54 -18.17
CA ARG A 28 -9.55 -0.40 -18.98
C ARG A 28 -9.67 -0.76 -20.46
N GLY A 29 -10.38 0.06 -21.22
CA GLY A 29 -10.73 -0.22 -22.60
C GLY A 29 -12.16 -0.69 -22.81
N GLY A 30 -12.95 -0.82 -21.73
CA GLY A 30 -14.39 -1.06 -21.76
C GLY A 30 -14.81 -2.54 -21.78
N GLU A 31 -13.87 -3.48 -21.80
CA GLU A 31 -14.20 -4.91 -21.69
C GLU A 31 -14.76 -5.23 -20.29
N ARG A 32 -15.81 -6.04 -20.26
CA ARG A 32 -16.41 -6.54 -19.03
C ARG A 32 -16.09 -8.01 -18.81
N LEU A 33 -15.67 -8.34 -17.59
CA LEU A 33 -15.35 -9.71 -17.20
C LEU A 33 -16.27 -10.13 -16.06
N ALA A 34 -17.07 -11.17 -16.29
CA ALA A 34 -17.92 -11.74 -15.25
C ALA A 34 -17.10 -12.58 -14.26
N PHE A 35 -17.49 -12.56 -12.99
CA PHE A 35 -16.89 -13.38 -11.94
C PHE A 35 -17.96 -13.83 -10.93
N ASP A 36 -17.69 -14.95 -10.27
CA ASP A 36 -18.47 -15.43 -9.12
C ASP A 36 -17.89 -14.88 -7.82
N GLU A 37 -16.55 -14.89 -7.71
CA GLU A 37 -15.80 -14.35 -6.59
C GLU A 37 -14.60 -13.55 -7.09
N VAL A 38 -14.21 -12.53 -6.35
CA VAL A 38 -13.01 -11.71 -6.64
C VAL A 38 -12.13 -11.61 -5.40
N VAL A 39 -10.83 -11.84 -5.59
CA VAL A 39 -9.82 -11.65 -4.55
C VAL A 39 -8.86 -10.56 -4.99
N TRP A 40 -8.75 -9.51 -4.19
CA TRP A 40 -7.83 -8.40 -4.43
C TRP A 40 -6.47 -8.67 -3.80
N VAL A 41 -5.43 -8.69 -4.63
CA VAL A 41 -4.03 -8.85 -4.20
C VAL A 41 -3.22 -7.71 -4.82
N THR A 42 -3.75 -6.50 -4.73
CA THR A 42 -3.12 -5.28 -5.22
C THR A 42 -2.16 -4.70 -4.20
N GLY A 43 -1.33 -3.75 -4.63
CA GLY A 43 -0.46 -3.01 -3.71
C GLY A 43 -1.24 -2.16 -2.71
N ALA A 44 -0.56 -1.71 -1.66
CA ALA A 44 -1.13 -0.83 -0.66
C ALA A 44 -1.54 0.52 -1.28
N ALA A 45 -2.68 1.04 -0.85
CA ALA A 45 -3.12 2.39 -1.13
C ALA A 45 -3.27 3.16 0.19
N ALA A 46 -2.82 4.40 0.21
CA ALA A 46 -2.96 5.23 1.39
C ALA A 46 -4.41 5.73 1.53
N PRO A 47 -4.96 5.72 2.75
CA PRO A 47 -6.24 6.38 3.01
C PRO A 47 -6.10 7.90 2.91
N ALA A 48 -7.20 8.62 2.80
CA ALA A 48 -7.17 10.08 2.65
C ALA A 48 -6.82 10.84 3.94
N TRP A 49 -7.07 10.25 5.11
CA TRP A 49 -6.99 10.94 6.39
C TRP A 49 -5.60 11.54 6.74
N PRO A 50 -4.44 10.93 6.39
CA PRO A 50 -3.16 11.56 6.72
C PRO A 50 -3.01 12.93 6.07
N ARG A 51 -3.38 13.04 4.80
CA ARG A 51 -3.31 14.30 4.07
C ARG A 51 -4.30 15.33 4.61
N VAL A 52 -5.52 14.90 4.91
CA VAL A 52 -6.58 15.78 5.46
C VAL A 52 -6.22 16.29 6.85
N SER A 53 -5.51 15.50 7.66
CA SER A 53 -5.06 15.92 9.00
C SER A 53 -3.82 16.83 9.01
N GLY A 54 -3.26 17.16 7.85
CA GLY A 54 -2.12 18.07 7.73
C GLY A 54 -0.75 17.39 7.90
N LEU A 55 -0.70 16.06 7.95
CA LEU A 55 0.56 15.33 7.92
C LEU A 55 1.23 15.46 6.55
N GLN A 56 2.55 15.60 6.54
CA GLN A 56 3.30 15.55 5.30
C GLN A 56 3.22 14.15 4.70
N THR A 57 2.76 14.09 3.45
CA THR A 57 2.59 12.84 2.70
C THR A 57 3.30 12.92 1.36
N ASP A 58 3.70 11.77 0.84
CA ASP A 58 4.16 11.66 -0.53
C ASP A 58 3.01 11.85 -1.55
N ALA A 59 3.32 11.79 -2.84
CA ALA A 59 2.34 11.97 -3.90
C ALA A 59 1.21 10.93 -3.85
N SER A 60 1.47 9.74 -3.32
CA SER A 60 0.50 8.65 -3.16
C SER A 60 -0.30 8.72 -1.85
N GLY A 61 0.02 9.66 -0.95
CA GLY A 61 -0.70 9.89 0.30
C GLY A 61 -0.15 9.16 1.51
N PHE A 62 0.98 8.47 1.39
CA PHE A 62 1.66 7.81 2.51
C PHE A 62 2.42 8.83 3.36
N ILE A 63 2.46 8.62 4.69
CA ILE A 63 3.10 9.54 5.64
C ILE A 63 4.61 9.49 5.46
N GLU A 64 5.22 10.63 5.12
CA GLU A 64 6.67 10.74 5.02
C GLU A 64 7.32 10.78 6.40
N VAL A 65 8.29 9.89 6.60
CA VAL A 65 9.02 9.73 7.85
C VAL A 65 10.53 9.75 7.64
N ASN A 66 11.26 10.11 8.71
CA ASN A 66 12.71 10.04 8.76
C ASN A 66 13.19 8.61 9.11
N ALA A 67 14.49 8.45 9.32
CA ALA A 67 15.11 7.16 9.65
C ALA A 67 14.63 6.58 11.00
N GLN A 68 14.12 7.42 11.89
CA GLN A 68 13.55 7.06 13.19
C GLN A 68 12.02 6.83 13.11
N LEU A 69 11.45 6.78 11.90
CA LEU A 69 10.03 6.60 11.64
C LEU A 69 9.14 7.77 12.13
N GLN A 70 9.75 8.89 12.45
CA GLN A 70 9.08 10.10 12.89
C GLN A 70 8.58 10.88 11.67
N SER A 71 7.35 11.38 11.74
CA SER A 71 6.77 12.24 10.71
C SER A 71 7.67 13.46 10.44
N LEU A 72 7.87 13.79 9.17
CA LEU A 72 8.67 14.96 8.78
C LEU A 72 8.01 16.28 9.17
N SER A 73 6.69 16.32 9.32
CA SER A 73 5.95 17.54 9.67
C SER A 73 5.57 17.65 11.15
N HIS A 74 5.50 16.53 11.88
CA HIS A 74 5.01 16.50 13.26
C HIS A 74 5.90 15.59 14.12
N PRO A 75 6.82 16.17 14.91
CA PRO A 75 7.81 15.41 15.68
C PRO A 75 7.24 14.41 16.69
N GLY A 76 6.04 14.63 17.19
CA GLY A 76 5.37 13.74 18.12
C GLY A 76 4.61 12.59 17.46
N ILE A 77 4.64 12.48 16.12
CA ILE A 77 3.91 11.46 15.37
C ILE A 77 4.90 10.54 14.67
N PHE A 78 4.68 9.24 14.82
CA PHE A 78 5.45 8.19 14.18
C PHE A 78 4.54 7.37 13.26
N ALA A 79 5.10 6.84 12.17
CA ALA A 79 4.38 5.95 11.26
C ALA A 79 5.25 4.76 10.89
N THR A 80 4.65 3.58 10.94
CA THR A 80 5.28 2.31 10.58
C THR A 80 4.41 1.49 9.64
N GLY A 81 5.00 0.50 8.99
CA GLY A 81 4.29 -0.37 8.08
C GLY A 81 3.94 0.30 6.76
N ASP A 82 2.88 -0.16 6.14
CA ASP A 82 2.50 0.23 4.78
C ASP A 82 2.12 1.71 4.65
N ILE A 83 1.68 2.35 5.73
CA ILE A 83 1.32 3.77 5.74
C ILE A 83 2.54 4.69 5.68
N ALA A 84 3.73 4.20 6.07
CA ALA A 84 4.95 5.00 6.10
C ALA A 84 5.64 5.06 4.75
N SER A 85 6.14 6.23 4.39
CA SER A 85 7.01 6.48 3.24
C SER A 85 8.34 7.02 3.72
N MET A 86 9.44 6.38 3.31
CA MET A 86 10.82 6.79 3.66
C MET A 86 11.52 7.34 2.42
N PRO A 87 11.45 8.64 2.14
CA PRO A 87 12.01 9.23 0.91
C PRO A 87 13.50 8.98 0.74
N HIS A 88 14.26 9.01 1.87
CA HIS A 88 15.71 8.80 1.89
C HIS A 88 16.14 7.33 1.75
N ALA A 89 15.23 6.39 2.00
CA ALA A 89 15.47 4.94 1.93
C ALA A 89 14.20 4.19 1.54
N PRO A 90 13.72 4.32 0.29
CA PRO A 90 12.48 3.68 -0.16
C PRO A 90 12.49 2.18 0.14
N ARG A 91 11.39 1.67 0.66
CA ARG A 91 11.20 0.26 1.02
C ARG A 91 9.94 -0.29 0.36
N PRO A 92 9.96 -1.55 -0.09
CA PRO A 92 8.74 -2.22 -0.51
C PRO A 92 7.74 -2.28 0.64
N LYS A 93 6.46 -2.09 0.34
CA LYS A 93 5.39 -2.26 1.31
C LYS A 93 5.10 -3.74 1.50
N SER A 94 5.68 -4.30 2.58
CA SER A 94 5.55 -5.72 2.90
C SER A 94 5.51 -5.95 4.41
N GLY A 95 4.90 -7.04 4.84
CA GLY A 95 4.77 -7.40 6.26
C GLY A 95 6.12 -7.50 6.99
N VAL A 96 7.19 -7.93 6.31
CA VAL A 96 8.52 -8.02 6.91
C VAL A 96 9.04 -6.65 7.32
N TYR A 97 8.86 -5.63 6.49
CA TYR A 97 9.27 -4.26 6.83
C TYR A 97 8.37 -3.65 7.91
N ALA A 98 7.07 -3.92 7.86
CA ALA A 98 6.13 -3.47 8.88
C ALA A 98 6.51 -3.98 10.27
N VAL A 99 6.82 -5.26 10.41
CA VAL A 99 7.27 -5.86 11.69
C VAL A 99 8.57 -5.24 12.17
N ARG A 100 9.59 -5.13 11.30
CA ARG A 100 10.88 -4.53 11.66
C ARG A 100 10.79 -3.06 12.04
N GLN A 101 9.88 -2.32 11.45
CA GLN A 101 9.62 -0.93 11.80
C GLN A 101 8.91 -0.82 13.15
N GLY A 102 7.91 -1.68 13.42
CA GLY A 102 7.20 -1.73 14.68
C GLY A 102 8.13 -2.05 15.87
N GLU A 103 9.08 -2.97 15.69
CA GLU A 103 10.10 -3.26 16.71
C GLU A 103 10.97 -2.04 17.04
N ARG A 104 11.27 -1.18 16.06
CA ARG A 104 12.02 0.05 16.28
C ARG A 104 11.23 1.10 17.04
N GLU A 105 9.95 1.20 16.76
CA GLU A 105 9.06 2.16 17.44
C GLU A 105 8.93 1.87 18.94
N VAL A 106 8.89 0.60 19.32
CA VAL A 106 8.84 0.18 20.73
C VAL A 106 10.15 0.52 21.48
N LEU A 107 11.26 0.65 20.77
CA LEU A 107 12.56 1.00 21.34
C LEU A 107 12.84 2.51 21.41
N LEU A 108 11.97 3.34 20.88
CA LEU A 108 12.11 4.79 21.00
C LEU A 108 11.68 5.21 22.42
N PRO A 109 12.51 6.00 23.14
CA PRO A 109 12.10 6.53 24.44
C PRO A 109 10.85 7.39 24.24
N ALA A 110 9.90 7.27 25.15
CA ALA A 110 8.77 8.19 25.18
C ALA A 110 9.30 9.61 25.21
N VAL A 111 8.89 10.44 24.27
CA VAL A 111 9.24 11.86 24.26
C VAL A 111 8.44 12.49 25.40
N GLU A 112 9.14 12.91 26.47
CA GLU A 112 8.56 13.73 27.55
C GLU A 112 8.17 15.10 27.04
#